data_926d6a009335d0feef88292aa32071b4
#
_entry.id   926d6a009335d0feef88292aa32071b4
#
_cell.length_a   1.000
_cell.length_b   1.000
_cell.length_c   1.000
_cell.angle_alpha   90.00
_cell.angle_beta   90.00
_cell.angle_gamma   90.00
#
_symmetry.space_group_name_H-M   'P 1'
#
loop_
_entity.id
_entity.type
_entity.pdbx_description
1 polymer ?
#
loop_
_entity_poly.entity_id
_entity_poly.type
_entity_poly.pdbx_seq_one_letter_code
_entity_poly.pdbx_strand_id
1 'polypeptide(L)'
;MAQQHTVRLSVNGKAYEREIEPRMTLVDFLRHELGLTGTHVGCEHGVCGACTIIKDGKAVRSCLMLAVQADGAELQTVEGLHGENGLHPIQEAFIEKHGLQCGFCTPGFLM
;
A
#
# COMPACT_ATOMS: atom_id res chain seq x y z
N MET A 1 19.75 -13.04 16.62
CA MET A 1 19.93 -12.31 15.37
C MET A 1 18.80 -12.67 14.41
N ALA A 2 18.09 -11.66 13.94
CA ALA A 2 17.04 -11.89 12.96
C ALA A 2 17.67 -12.29 11.61
N GLN A 3 17.17 -13.34 10.98
CA GLN A 3 17.56 -13.70 9.62
C GLN A 3 16.90 -12.72 8.65
N GLN A 4 17.61 -12.38 7.59
CA GLN A 4 17.05 -11.55 6.53
C GLN A 4 16.44 -12.47 5.46
N HIS A 5 15.31 -12.06 4.94
CA HIS A 5 14.64 -12.75 3.84
C HIS A 5 14.61 -11.85 2.61
N THR A 6 14.85 -12.42 1.45
CA THR A 6 14.73 -11.70 0.19
C THR A 6 13.28 -11.75 -0.26
N VAL A 7 12.69 -10.56 -0.49
CA VAL A 7 11.33 -10.42 -1.00
C VAL A 7 11.41 -9.80 -2.38
N ARG A 8 10.76 -10.45 -3.35
CA ARG A 8 10.63 -9.99 -4.73
C ARG A 8 9.18 -9.82 -5.05
N LEU A 9 8.78 -8.60 -5.40
CA LEU A 9 7.40 -8.31 -5.74
C LEU A 9 7.34 -7.13 -6.70
N SER A 10 6.18 -6.88 -7.28
CA SER A 10 5.97 -5.67 -8.08
C SER A 10 4.98 -4.74 -7.38
N VAL A 11 5.22 -3.44 -7.49
CA VAL A 11 4.33 -2.42 -6.94
C VAL A 11 4.09 -1.38 -8.03
N ASN A 12 2.83 -1.21 -8.40
CA ASN A 12 2.42 -0.26 -9.44
C ASN A 12 3.17 -0.49 -10.77
N GLY A 13 3.41 -1.77 -11.10
CA GLY A 13 4.08 -2.15 -12.34
C GLY A 13 5.60 -2.11 -12.31
N LYS A 14 6.21 -1.79 -11.18
CA LYS A 14 7.66 -1.76 -11.01
C LYS A 14 8.12 -2.89 -10.13
N ALA A 15 9.13 -3.64 -10.57
CA ALA A 15 9.69 -4.74 -9.79
C ALA A 15 10.65 -4.24 -8.72
N TYR A 16 10.56 -4.83 -7.54
CA TYR A 16 11.43 -4.53 -6.41
C TYR A 16 11.97 -5.82 -5.82
N GLU A 17 13.19 -5.77 -5.31
CA GLU A 17 13.82 -6.84 -4.56
C GLU A 17 14.52 -6.24 -3.34
N ARG A 18 14.20 -6.75 -2.15
CA ARG A 18 14.76 -6.23 -0.89
C ARG A 18 15.02 -7.38 0.08
N GLU A 19 16.06 -7.25 0.87
CA GLU A 19 16.30 -8.13 2.02
C GLU A 19 15.76 -7.46 3.27
N ILE A 20 14.89 -8.14 3.99
CA ILE A 20 14.17 -7.58 5.13
C ILE A 20 14.08 -8.58 6.28
N GLU A 21 13.78 -8.08 7.47
CA GLU A 21 13.44 -8.93 8.60
C GLU A 21 12.09 -9.60 8.37
N PRO A 22 11.92 -10.91 8.76
CA PRO A 22 10.67 -11.62 8.49
C PRO A 22 9.46 -11.06 9.22
N ARG A 23 9.67 -10.28 10.28
CA ARG A 23 8.58 -9.66 11.06
C ARG A 23 8.09 -8.32 10.52
N MET A 24 8.74 -7.78 9.48
CA MET A 24 8.32 -6.49 8.90
C MET A 24 6.94 -6.60 8.27
N THR A 25 6.02 -5.69 8.64
CA THR A 25 4.70 -5.65 8.01
C THR A 25 4.81 -5.14 6.58
N LEU A 26 3.82 -5.49 5.75
CA LEU A 26 3.79 -5.06 4.36
C LEU A 26 3.70 -3.53 4.26
N VAL A 27 2.90 -2.89 5.13
CA VAL A 27 2.79 -1.43 5.11
C VAL A 27 4.12 -0.76 5.46
N ASP A 28 4.86 -1.27 6.44
CA ASP A 28 6.17 -0.74 6.77
C ASP A 28 7.17 -0.95 5.62
N PHE A 29 7.10 -2.10 4.95
CA PHE A 29 7.90 -2.35 3.76
C PHE A 29 7.65 -1.29 2.68
N LEU A 30 6.37 -1.01 2.38
CA LEU A 30 6.02 0.00 1.38
C LEU A 30 6.52 1.38 1.77
N ARG A 31 6.30 1.78 3.02
CA ARG A 31 6.62 3.14 3.48
C ARG A 31 8.12 3.37 3.71
N HIS A 32 8.81 2.40 4.32
CA HIS A 32 10.19 2.58 4.78
C HIS A 32 11.23 2.01 3.83
N GLU A 33 11.00 0.83 3.25
CA GLU A 33 11.95 0.22 2.32
C GLU A 33 11.81 0.78 0.91
N LEU A 34 10.59 1.00 0.44
CA LEU A 34 10.34 1.50 -0.92
C LEU A 34 10.10 3.00 -0.98
N GLY A 35 9.88 3.66 0.14
CA GLY A 35 9.60 5.09 0.17
C GLY A 35 8.21 5.48 -0.34
N LEU A 36 7.29 4.53 -0.49
CA LEU A 36 5.93 4.76 -0.97
C LEU A 36 5.03 5.09 0.22
N THR A 37 5.00 6.35 0.61
CA THR A 37 4.36 6.81 1.84
C THR A 37 2.87 7.16 1.68
N GLY A 38 2.29 6.95 0.52
CA GLY A 38 0.88 7.22 0.28
C GLY A 38 -0.06 6.32 1.07
N THR A 39 0.33 5.07 1.33
CA THR A 39 -0.43 4.15 2.18
C THR A 39 -0.20 4.52 3.64
N HIS A 40 -1.26 4.77 4.39
CA HIS A 40 -1.17 5.23 5.79
C HIS A 40 -1.42 4.09 6.78
N VAL A 41 -0.91 4.27 8.00
CA VAL A 41 -1.12 3.35 9.12
C VAL A 41 -1.84 4.10 10.23
N GLY A 42 -3.08 3.69 10.56
CA GLY A 42 -3.85 4.31 11.62
C GLY A 42 -4.01 3.44 12.86
N CYS A 43 -4.28 2.15 12.70
CA CYS A 43 -4.61 1.27 13.81
C CYS A 43 -3.67 0.07 13.98
N GLU A 44 -3.04 -0.42 12.93
CA GLU A 44 -2.20 -1.62 12.90
C GLU A 44 -2.92 -2.93 13.31
N HIS A 45 -4.25 -2.92 13.37
CA HIS A 45 -5.03 -4.13 13.70
C HIS A 45 -6.25 -4.35 12.79
N GLY A 46 -6.24 -3.72 11.60
CA GLY A 46 -7.20 -4.00 10.54
C GLY A 46 -8.53 -3.28 10.64
N VAL A 47 -8.69 -2.34 11.58
CA VAL A 47 -9.98 -1.66 11.81
C VAL A 47 -10.16 -0.42 10.94
N CYS A 48 -9.15 0.45 10.85
CA CYS A 48 -9.31 1.76 10.19
C CYS A 48 -9.33 1.69 8.66
N GLY A 49 -8.65 0.71 8.05
CA GLY A 49 -8.58 0.56 6.60
C GLY A 49 -7.65 1.55 5.89
N ALA A 50 -6.96 2.44 6.60
CA ALA A 50 -6.06 3.42 5.99
C ALA A 50 -4.89 2.76 5.24
N CYS A 51 -4.53 1.55 5.61
CA CYS A 51 -3.44 0.77 5.00
C CYS A 51 -3.90 -0.11 3.84
N THR A 52 -5.13 -0.01 3.37
CA THR A 52 -5.66 -0.86 2.29
C THR A 52 -4.88 -0.68 1.00
N ILE A 53 -4.49 -1.80 0.41
CA ILE A 53 -3.86 -1.86 -0.92
C ILE A 53 -4.50 -2.98 -1.72
N ILE A 54 -4.20 -3.07 -3.00
CA ILE A 54 -4.65 -4.17 -3.86
C ILE A 54 -3.48 -5.15 -4.02
N LYS A 55 -3.72 -6.41 -3.68
CA LYS A 55 -2.75 -7.50 -3.85
C LYS A 55 -3.35 -8.54 -4.78
N ASP A 56 -2.72 -8.74 -5.94
CA ASP A 56 -3.17 -9.69 -6.96
C ASP A 56 -4.67 -9.53 -7.28
N GLY A 57 -5.13 -8.28 -7.37
CA GLY A 57 -6.52 -7.95 -7.69
C GLY A 57 -7.48 -7.93 -6.52
N LYS A 58 -7.01 -8.14 -5.28
CA LYS A 58 -7.86 -8.18 -4.08
C LYS A 58 -7.44 -7.11 -3.08
N ALA A 59 -8.42 -6.46 -2.45
CA ALA A 59 -8.17 -5.50 -1.38
C ALA A 59 -7.68 -6.22 -0.11
N VAL A 60 -6.57 -5.78 0.44
CA VAL A 60 -6.00 -6.34 1.68
C VAL A 60 -5.56 -5.22 2.61
N ARG A 61 -5.49 -5.51 3.90
CA ARG A 61 -4.96 -4.60 4.92
C ARG A 61 -3.46 -4.86 5.07
N SER A 62 -2.63 -3.95 4.57
CA SER A 62 -1.17 -4.15 4.57
C SER A 62 -0.57 -4.18 5.98
N CYS A 63 -1.26 -3.63 6.99
CA CYS A 63 -0.79 -3.71 8.38
C CYS A 63 -0.97 -5.10 8.99
N LEU A 64 -1.81 -5.96 8.42
CA LEU A 64 -2.07 -7.32 8.89
C LEU A 64 -1.25 -8.38 8.16
N MET A 65 -0.50 -8.00 7.13
CA MET A 65 0.36 -8.91 6.37
C MET A 65 1.81 -8.63 6.67
N LEU A 66 2.61 -9.70 6.69
CA LEU A 66 4.07 -9.57 6.67
C LEU A 66 4.53 -9.38 5.23
N ALA A 67 5.59 -8.61 5.04
CA ALA A 67 6.13 -8.38 3.70
C ALA A 67 6.57 -9.69 3.02
N VAL A 68 7.09 -10.64 3.81
CA VAL A 68 7.49 -11.96 3.29
C VAL A 68 6.32 -12.75 2.72
N GLN A 69 5.08 -12.50 3.20
CA GLN A 69 3.89 -13.15 2.67
C GLN A 69 3.48 -12.61 1.30
N ALA A 70 3.97 -11.44 0.93
CA ALA A 70 3.71 -10.82 -0.36
C ALA A 70 4.78 -11.13 -1.42
N ASP A 71 5.74 -12.01 -1.11
CA ASP A 71 6.76 -12.40 -2.06
C ASP A 71 6.14 -12.98 -3.33
N GLY A 72 6.54 -12.46 -4.48
CA GLY A 72 5.97 -12.87 -5.77
C GLY A 72 4.65 -12.19 -6.13
N ALA A 73 4.11 -11.30 -5.30
CA ALA A 73 2.82 -10.66 -5.53
C ALA A 73 2.92 -9.44 -6.44
N GLU A 74 1.79 -9.10 -7.06
CA GLU A 74 1.60 -7.82 -7.74
C GLU A 74 0.76 -6.91 -6.85
N LEU A 75 1.31 -5.77 -6.47
CA LEU A 75 0.68 -4.82 -5.56
C LEU A 75 0.33 -3.53 -6.29
N GLN A 76 -0.77 -2.92 -5.86
CA GLN A 76 -1.17 -1.58 -6.27
C GLN A 76 -1.41 -0.74 -5.03
N THR A 77 -0.83 0.44 -5.00
CA THR A 77 -1.02 1.43 -3.94
C THR A 77 -1.64 2.69 -4.52
N VAL A 78 -1.98 3.65 -3.64
CA VAL A 78 -2.61 4.90 -4.09
C VAL A 78 -1.72 5.67 -5.07
N GLU A 79 -0.40 5.53 -4.97
CA GLU A 79 0.54 6.18 -5.89
C GLU A 79 0.37 5.72 -7.33
N GLY A 80 -0.20 4.53 -7.55
CA GLY A 80 -0.41 3.98 -8.89
C GLY A 80 -1.81 4.19 -9.45
N LEU A 81 -2.72 4.87 -8.73
CA LEU A 81 -4.09 5.07 -9.20
C LEU A 81 -4.18 6.03 -10.37
N HIS A 82 -3.38 7.10 -10.36
CA HIS A 82 -3.44 8.09 -11.44
C HIS A 82 -2.90 7.48 -12.73
N GLY A 83 -3.54 7.86 -13.86
CA GLY A 83 -3.10 7.46 -15.20
C GLY A 83 -2.17 8.49 -15.83
N GLU A 84 -1.77 8.24 -17.07
CA GLU A 84 -0.92 9.16 -17.84
C GLU A 84 -1.61 10.50 -18.08
N ASN A 85 -2.93 10.53 -18.09
CA ASN A 85 -3.74 11.71 -18.39
C ASN A 85 -4.33 12.39 -17.14
N GLY A 86 -3.77 12.12 -15.96
CA GLY A 86 -4.21 12.76 -14.72
C GLY A 86 -4.76 11.79 -13.68
N LEU A 87 -5.58 12.29 -12.78
CA LEU A 87 -6.11 11.55 -11.64
C LEU A 87 -7.11 10.47 -12.09
N HIS A 88 -7.16 9.38 -11.34
CA HIS A 88 -8.22 8.38 -11.48
C HIS A 88 -9.59 9.04 -11.20
N PRO A 89 -10.68 8.60 -11.89
CA PRO A 89 -12.01 9.19 -11.65
C PRO A 89 -12.45 9.23 -10.20
N ILE A 90 -12.09 8.22 -9.39
CA ILE A 90 -12.43 8.21 -7.96
C ILE A 90 -11.70 9.33 -7.20
N GLN A 91 -10.46 9.64 -7.57
CA GLN A 91 -9.70 10.73 -6.96
C GLN A 91 -10.32 12.08 -7.32
N GLU A 92 -10.73 12.26 -8.57
CA GLU A 92 -11.42 13.46 -9.02
C GLU A 92 -12.76 13.62 -8.29
N ALA A 93 -13.51 12.52 -8.11
CA ALA A 93 -14.77 12.54 -7.39
C ALA A 93 -14.59 12.99 -5.93
N PHE A 94 -13.51 12.55 -5.26
CA PHE A 94 -13.19 12.98 -3.90
C PHE A 94 -12.95 14.49 -3.82
N ILE A 95 -12.26 15.06 -4.81
CA ILE A 95 -12.02 16.51 -4.89
C ILE A 95 -13.33 17.26 -5.12
N GLU A 96 -14.12 16.85 -6.13
CA GLU A 96 -15.36 17.53 -6.49
C GLU A 96 -16.42 17.48 -5.40
N LYS A 97 -16.53 16.34 -4.71
CA LYS A 97 -17.57 16.09 -3.72
C LYS A 97 -17.11 16.32 -2.28
N HIS A 98 -15.89 16.83 -2.10
CA HIS A 98 -15.31 17.04 -0.78
C HIS A 98 -15.34 15.78 0.09
N GLY A 99 -14.88 14.64 -0.49
CA GLY A 99 -14.95 13.31 0.12
C GLY A 99 -13.98 13.10 1.27
N LEU A 100 -13.29 14.13 1.74
CA LEU A 100 -12.31 14.03 2.81
C LEU A 100 -12.43 15.21 3.77
N GLN A 101 -12.05 14.97 5.02
CA GLN A 101 -11.89 16.01 6.03
C GLN A 101 -10.38 16.20 6.28
N CYS A 102 -9.77 15.41 7.18
CA CYS A 102 -8.31 15.50 7.39
C CYS A 102 -7.51 14.77 6.31
N GLY A 103 -8.12 13.84 5.60
CA GLY A 103 -7.48 13.13 4.49
C GLY A 103 -6.65 11.90 4.88
N PHE A 104 -6.54 11.57 6.19
CA PHE A 104 -5.68 10.47 6.61
C PHE A 104 -6.15 9.10 6.09
N CYS A 105 -7.46 8.85 6.11
CA CYS A 105 -8.03 7.59 5.62
C CYS A 105 -8.18 7.54 4.09
N THR A 106 -8.02 8.67 3.40
CA THR A 106 -8.31 8.79 1.97
C THR A 106 -7.54 7.79 1.11
N PRO A 107 -6.21 7.57 1.28
CA PRO A 107 -5.51 6.62 0.43
C PRO A 107 -6.09 5.21 0.49
N GLY A 108 -6.42 4.72 1.69
CA GLY A 108 -7.03 3.41 1.85
C GLY A 108 -8.44 3.35 1.29
N PHE A 109 -9.22 4.40 1.46
CA PHE A 109 -10.59 4.45 0.94
C PHE A 109 -10.61 4.46 -0.59
N LEU A 110 -9.64 5.10 -1.24
CA LEU A 110 -9.51 5.12 -2.69
C LEU A 110 -9.16 3.73 -3.27
N MET A 111 -8.48 2.90 -2.49
CA MET A 111 -8.17 1.53 -2.87
C MET A 111 -9.33 0.59 -2.53
#